data_8bb5f292ccb4dae1f1e7f1107d1a8cd1
#
_entry.id   8bb5f292ccb4dae1f1e7f1107d1a8cd1
#
_cell.length_a   1.000
_cell.length_b   1.000
_cell.length_c   1.000
_cell.angle_alpha   90.00
_cell.angle_beta   90.00
_cell.angle_gamma   90.00
#
_symmetry.space_group_name_H-M   'P 1'
#
loop_
_entity.id
_entity.type
_entity.pdbx_description
1 polymer ?
#
loop_
_entity_poly.entity_id
_entity_poly.type
_entity_poly.pdbx_seq_one_letter_code
_entity_poly.pdbx_strand_id
1 'polypeptide(L)'
;MNRSARLLALGRKARPAIAALGPSLALAAGVAAALSAYAADDKPFVPVTDKMLQNPDPGDWLMWRRTLDSWGYSPLVEINKRNVKGLKQAWAQPIGKEGTQEATPLVYAGHMYIPNSGDYIQAFDAKSGASLWEYKRQYPEGVRGGTNRTMAIWGTTLIDAGADNSMYAVDARTGKLVWETQVLDAKLPARASAGPIIANGKVITGRQCQPQATMDSCVVTAHDAKTGKELWRTRTIPKVGEPGGDTWGDVPNEQRWHVGTWMVPSYDPVLDRIFVGTSVTIPAPKFILGGADKQHLYNNSTLSLNPQTGKIEWYYQHLVDNWDLDHPFERLLVDTAVAPDPSQVAWINPNVRPGERRKVITGIPGKTGIVYTLDRQTGEFLWARPTVMQNVVKSIDGKGKVTENPDVIWTHKGQTLMVCPGTNGGKNWPAGAYSPKTNTMYMPMQNMCMNATVNTDQRDPTKVYGFDTEYIAAPGAKDVGVVWAINAEKGTTAWKHEQRTGMLSLVATGGGLVFGGDVEGKFKAMDDTTGEVLWETDLGAAVSGYPVSYAVDGKQYVAVTTGPSLVANAARRVTPELTGSSSAPQVYVFALP
;
A
#
# COMPACT_ATOMS: atom_id res chain seq x y z
N MET A 1 39.31 -27.04 46.76
CA MET A 1 40.77 -26.94 46.76
C MET A 1 41.09 -25.56 46.21
N ASN A 2 41.29 -24.58 47.08
CA ASN A 2 42.54 -24.00 47.60
C ASN A 2 43.42 -23.42 46.48
N ARG A 3 43.91 -22.18 46.44
CA ARG A 3 44.30 -21.13 47.44
C ARG A 3 44.62 -19.86 46.62
N SER A 4 44.24 -18.69 47.04
CA SER A 4 44.95 -17.67 47.85
C SER A 4 45.95 -16.82 47.04
N ALA A 5 45.75 -15.54 46.86
CA ALA A 5 45.98 -14.35 47.71
C ALA A 5 47.45 -13.92 47.80
N ARG A 6 47.70 -12.61 47.62
CA ARG A 6 48.46 -11.59 48.37
C ARG A 6 48.92 -10.48 47.43
N LEU A 7 48.47 -9.26 47.55
CA LEU A 7 48.87 -8.18 48.46
C LEU A 7 50.39 -7.92 48.54
N LEU A 8 50.79 -6.72 48.15
CA LEU A 8 51.68 -5.90 48.96
C LEU A 8 51.71 -4.43 48.44
N ALA A 9 51.58 -3.57 49.39
CA ALA A 9 51.53 -2.14 49.42
C ALA A 9 52.90 -1.52 49.74
N LEU A 10 52.93 -0.21 49.87
CA LEU A 10 53.92 0.75 50.39
C LEU A 10 54.62 1.56 49.29
N GLY A 11 54.77 2.85 49.38
CA GLY A 11 54.51 3.82 50.43
C GLY A 11 54.99 5.24 50.02
N ARG A 12 54.34 6.15 50.59
CA ARG A 12 54.60 7.59 50.91
C ARG A 12 55.89 8.25 50.45
N LYS A 13 55.82 9.49 49.96
CA LYS A 13 56.20 10.69 50.76
C LYS A 13 55.91 12.01 50.01
N ALA A 14 55.68 13.03 50.79
CA ALA A 14 55.06 14.32 50.53
C ALA A 14 56.06 15.50 50.39
N ARG A 15 55.60 16.53 49.63
CA ARG A 15 55.68 18.01 49.81
C ARG A 15 57.06 18.69 49.81
N PRO A 16 57.17 20.04 49.64
CA PRO A 16 56.16 21.09 49.27
C PRO A 16 56.63 22.18 48.25
N ALA A 17 55.67 22.92 47.77
CA ALA A 17 55.48 24.36 47.49
C ALA A 17 56.61 25.24 46.85
N ILE A 18 56.25 26.09 45.92
CA ILE A 18 56.15 27.55 46.09
C ILE A 18 55.69 28.19 44.77
N ALA A 19 54.92 29.26 44.93
CA ALA A 19 54.14 30.01 43.94
C ALA A 19 54.99 30.85 42.95
N ALA A 20 54.42 31.14 41.80
CA ALA A 20 54.60 32.42 41.10
C ALA A 20 53.38 32.72 40.23
N LEU A 21 52.78 33.87 40.47
CA LEU A 21 51.69 34.50 39.75
C LEU A 21 52.14 35.00 38.37
N GLY A 22 51.37 34.77 37.35
CA GLY A 22 51.40 35.49 36.07
C GLY A 22 50.05 35.36 35.36
N PRO A 23 49.40 36.45 34.92
CA PRO A 23 48.08 36.40 34.33
C PRO A 23 48.17 36.04 32.84
N SER A 24 47.72 34.90 32.47
CA SER A 24 47.49 34.54 31.05
C SER A 24 46.02 34.72 30.74
N LEU A 25 45.70 35.68 29.87
CA LEU A 25 44.41 35.81 29.21
C LEU A 25 44.12 34.54 28.44
N ALA A 26 43.16 33.75 28.89
CA ALA A 26 42.57 32.68 28.09
C ALA A 26 41.47 33.25 27.19
N LEU A 27 41.75 33.36 25.90
CA LEU A 27 40.74 33.58 24.87
C LEU A 27 39.82 32.32 24.85
N ALA A 28 38.62 32.44 25.42
CA ALA A 28 37.56 31.51 25.21
C ALA A 28 36.95 31.76 23.82
N ALA A 29 37.42 31.04 22.81
CA ALA A 29 36.73 30.95 21.52
C ALA A 29 35.46 30.14 21.71
N GLY A 30 34.36 30.82 21.97
CA GLY A 30 33.01 30.23 21.91
C GLY A 30 32.69 29.87 20.47
N VAL A 31 32.67 28.58 20.16
CA VAL A 31 32.02 28.08 18.94
C VAL A 31 30.52 28.23 19.16
N ALA A 32 29.99 29.40 18.81
CA ALA A 32 28.57 29.57 18.59
C ALA A 32 28.23 28.79 17.32
N ALA A 33 27.69 27.55 17.47
CA ALA A 33 27.00 26.88 16.40
C ALA A 33 25.79 27.75 16.05
N ALA A 34 25.91 28.53 14.98
CA ALA A 34 24.78 29.20 14.36
C ALA A 34 23.85 28.13 13.82
N LEU A 35 22.83 27.77 14.58
CA LEU A 35 21.60 27.18 14.06
C LEU A 35 21.01 28.26 13.14
N SER A 36 21.38 28.21 11.86
CA SER A 36 20.64 28.89 10.81
C SER A 36 19.24 28.26 10.80
N ALA A 37 18.31 28.88 11.51
CA ALA A 37 16.91 28.69 11.26
C ALA A 37 16.67 29.14 9.80
N TYR A 38 16.67 28.21 8.86
CA TYR A 38 16.10 28.45 7.56
C TYR A 38 14.64 28.79 7.83
N ALA A 39 14.28 30.04 7.62
CA ALA A 39 12.89 30.45 7.56
C ALA A 39 12.26 29.65 6.41
N ALA A 40 11.45 28.64 6.76
CA ALA A 40 10.53 28.03 5.81
C ALA A 40 9.68 29.17 5.24
N ASP A 41 9.51 29.18 3.92
CA ASP A 41 8.66 30.14 3.22
C ASP A 41 7.30 30.18 3.92
N ASP A 42 6.92 31.35 4.48
CA ASP A 42 5.79 31.55 5.40
C ASP A 42 4.43 31.46 4.67
N LYS A 43 4.17 30.39 3.94
CA LYS A 43 2.77 30.09 3.57
C LYS A 43 2.07 29.64 4.86
N PRO A 44 1.03 30.35 5.32
CA PRO A 44 0.34 29.96 6.53
C PRO A 44 -0.23 28.55 6.36
N PHE A 45 0.06 27.66 7.30
CA PHE A 45 -0.51 26.31 7.29
C PHE A 45 -2.03 26.40 7.49
N VAL A 46 -2.78 26.31 6.40
CA VAL A 46 -4.25 26.33 6.42
C VAL A 46 -4.73 24.93 6.85
N PRO A 47 -5.67 24.82 7.83
CA PRO A 47 -6.23 23.53 8.20
C PRO A 47 -6.87 22.81 7.00
N VAL A 48 -6.48 21.55 6.76
CA VAL A 48 -7.00 20.73 5.66
C VAL A 48 -8.47 20.39 5.91
N THR A 49 -9.32 20.63 4.92
CA THR A 49 -10.76 20.40 4.97
C THR A 49 -11.18 19.25 4.05
N ASP A 50 -12.38 18.70 4.28
CA ASP A 50 -12.95 17.69 3.37
C ASP A 50 -13.06 18.20 1.93
N LYS A 51 -13.35 19.48 1.73
CA LYS A 51 -13.39 20.11 0.39
C LYS A 51 -12.03 20.07 -0.30
N MET A 52 -10.93 20.30 0.45
CA MET A 52 -9.57 20.21 -0.09
C MET A 52 -9.22 18.76 -0.43
N LEU A 53 -9.65 17.79 0.37
CA LEU A 53 -9.43 16.36 0.08
C LEU A 53 -10.22 15.89 -1.14
N GLN A 54 -11.43 16.44 -1.37
CA GLN A 54 -12.25 16.15 -2.54
C GLN A 54 -11.70 16.78 -3.83
N ASN A 55 -11.08 17.96 -3.73
CA ASN A 55 -10.48 18.68 -4.85
C ASN A 55 -9.17 19.35 -4.40
N PRO A 56 -8.08 18.57 -4.26
CA PRO A 56 -6.78 19.09 -3.81
C PRO A 56 -6.17 20.04 -4.84
N ASP A 57 -5.44 21.07 -4.35
CA ASP A 57 -4.63 21.92 -5.21
C ASP A 57 -3.72 21.05 -6.10
N PRO A 58 -3.50 21.42 -7.37
CA PRO A 58 -2.59 20.68 -8.26
C PRO A 58 -1.22 20.39 -7.68
N GLY A 59 -0.68 21.29 -6.87
CA GLY A 59 0.62 21.15 -6.22
C GLY A 59 0.64 20.26 -4.99
N ASP A 60 -0.52 19.94 -4.40
CA ASP A 60 -0.64 19.16 -3.17
C ASP A 60 -0.79 17.65 -3.42
N TRP A 61 -0.30 16.85 -2.46
CA TRP A 61 -0.50 15.40 -2.39
C TRP A 61 -1.00 15.02 -1.00
N LEU A 62 -2.33 15.10 -0.77
CA LEU A 62 -2.94 15.07 0.56
C LEU A 62 -3.30 13.67 1.06
N MET A 63 -3.24 12.65 0.21
CA MET A 63 -3.61 11.28 0.57
C MET A 63 -2.93 10.27 -0.35
N TRP A 64 -3.09 8.98 -0.04
CA TRP A 64 -2.40 7.85 -0.65
C TRP A 64 -2.22 7.96 -2.18
N ARG A 65 -3.30 8.17 -2.94
CA ARG A 65 -3.23 8.27 -4.41
C ARG A 65 -3.58 9.66 -4.94
N ARG A 66 -3.33 10.69 -4.15
CA ARG A 66 -3.63 12.11 -4.35
C ARG A 66 -5.11 12.45 -4.21
N THR A 67 -6.02 11.64 -4.72
CA THR A 67 -7.47 11.86 -4.73
C THR A 67 -8.23 10.67 -4.14
N LEU A 68 -9.45 10.91 -3.67
CA LEU A 68 -10.30 9.92 -2.98
C LEU A 68 -10.73 8.74 -3.87
N ASP A 69 -10.64 8.92 -5.19
CA ASP A 69 -10.91 7.93 -6.24
C ASP A 69 -9.74 6.99 -6.54
N SER A 70 -8.63 7.14 -5.84
CA SER A 70 -7.42 6.31 -5.95
C SER A 70 -6.70 6.37 -7.31
N TRP A 71 -6.83 7.44 -8.08
CA TRP A 71 -6.27 7.50 -9.44
C TRP A 71 -4.75 7.48 -9.51
N GLY A 72 -4.03 7.98 -8.51
CA GLY A 72 -2.58 8.11 -8.62
C GLY A 72 -2.18 9.03 -9.79
N TYR A 73 -2.89 10.15 -9.92
CA TYR A 73 -2.73 11.10 -11.01
C TYR A 73 -2.45 12.50 -10.49
N SER A 74 -1.40 13.13 -11.03
CA SER A 74 -1.11 14.56 -10.85
C SER A 74 -1.49 15.36 -12.09
N PRO A 75 -2.26 16.46 -11.98
CA PRO A 75 -2.60 17.28 -13.12
C PRO A 75 -1.46 18.17 -13.61
N LEU A 76 -0.33 18.23 -12.91
CA LEU A 76 0.84 19.04 -13.23
C LEU A 76 1.42 18.66 -14.61
N VAL A 77 1.93 19.68 -15.35
CA VAL A 77 2.35 19.56 -16.75
C VAL A 77 3.74 20.11 -17.05
N GLU A 78 4.41 20.73 -16.06
CA GLU A 78 5.75 21.31 -16.27
C GLU A 78 6.75 20.24 -16.72
N ILE A 79 6.79 19.11 -15.99
CA ILE A 79 7.55 17.92 -16.40
C ILE A 79 6.69 17.15 -17.40
N ASN A 80 7.17 17.02 -18.64
CA ASN A 80 6.42 16.44 -19.75
C ASN A 80 7.32 15.69 -20.74
N LYS A 81 6.72 15.05 -21.74
CA LYS A 81 7.43 14.21 -22.73
C LYS A 81 8.61 14.90 -23.43
N ARG A 82 8.56 16.24 -23.61
CA ARG A 82 9.60 16.99 -24.34
C ARG A 82 10.82 17.29 -23.49
N ASN A 83 10.66 17.44 -22.16
CA ASN A 83 11.70 17.91 -21.26
C ASN A 83 12.14 16.91 -20.18
N VAL A 84 11.45 15.77 -20.03
CA VAL A 84 11.74 14.77 -18.98
C VAL A 84 13.16 14.24 -19.04
N LYS A 85 13.81 14.23 -20.21
CA LYS A 85 15.23 13.86 -20.36
C LYS A 85 16.17 14.78 -19.58
N GLY A 86 15.74 16.00 -19.25
CA GLY A 86 16.47 16.95 -18.42
C GLY A 86 16.24 16.80 -16.92
N LEU A 87 15.40 15.85 -16.49
CA LEU A 87 15.07 15.63 -15.09
C LEU A 87 16.31 15.22 -14.28
N LYS A 88 16.54 15.87 -13.14
CA LYS A 88 17.69 15.61 -12.27
C LYS A 88 17.22 15.47 -10.81
N GLN A 89 18.02 14.76 -10.03
CA GLN A 89 17.83 14.72 -8.59
C GLN A 89 18.00 16.11 -8.00
N ALA A 90 16.94 16.62 -7.37
CA ALA A 90 16.97 17.89 -6.63
C ALA A 90 17.58 17.69 -5.24
N TRP A 91 17.13 16.63 -4.54
CA TRP A 91 17.67 16.24 -3.25
C TRP A 91 17.35 14.76 -2.96
N ALA A 92 18.03 14.19 -1.96
CA ALA A 92 17.71 12.89 -1.38
C ALA A 92 18.00 12.91 0.11
N GLN A 93 17.21 12.16 0.89
CA GLN A 93 17.37 12.04 2.34
C GLN A 93 17.18 10.60 2.80
N PRO A 94 17.94 10.13 3.79
CA PRO A 94 17.71 8.84 4.42
C PRO A 94 16.37 8.85 5.14
N ILE A 95 15.67 7.71 5.04
CA ILE A 95 14.42 7.46 5.73
C ILE A 95 14.55 6.26 6.68
N GLY A 96 13.48 5.92 7.42
CA GLY A 96 13.49 4.83 8.40
C GLY A 96 14.12 3.55 7.87
N LYS A 97 14.92 2.87 8.71
CA LYS A 97 15.71 1.69 8.32
C LYS A 97 15.05 0.36 8.69
N GLU A 98 14.00 0.40 9.51
CA GLU A 98 13.34 -0.80 10.02
C GLU A 98 12.25 -1.30 9.06
N GLY A 99 12.14 -2.62 8.88
CA GLY A 99 11.06 -3.26 8.12
C GLY A 99 11.06 -2.97 6.62
N THR A 100 9.90 -3.15 6.01
CA THR A 100 9.66 -2.85 4.59
C THR A 100 9.40 -1.36 4.40
N GLN A 101 9.85 -0.80 3.29
CA GLN A 101 9.68 0.62 2.98
C GLN A 101 8.70 0.79 1.81
N GLU A 102 7.42 0.87 2.14
CA GLU A 102 6.31 0.92 1.18
C GLU A 102 5.52 2.24 1.30
N ALA A 103 6.23 3.33 1.66
CA ALA A 103 5.63 4.61 2.02
C ALA A 103 5.11 5.40 0.83
N THR A 104 4.00 6.10 1.04
CA THR A 104 3.54 7.20 0.19
C THR A 104 3.87 8.53 0.87
N PRO A 105 4.74 9.36 0.32
CA PRO A 105 4.92 10.73 0.81
C PRO A 105 3.62 11.53 0.69
N LEU A 106 3.23 12.25 1.74
CA LEU A 106 2.22 13.32 1.64
C LEU A 106 2.94 14.65 1.49
N VAL A 107 2.38 15.56 0.68
CA VAL A 107 2.95 16.91 0.52
C VAL A 107 1.87 17.95 0.68
N TYR A 108 2.08 18.88 1.63
CA TYR A 108 1.18 19.99 1.89
C TYR A 108 1.92 21.18 2.49
N ALA A 109 1.56 22.39 2.05
CA ALA A 109 2.10 23.67 2.56
C ALA A 109 3.64 23.69 2.64
N GLY A 110 4.33 23.17 1.62
CA GLY A 110 5.80 23.13 1.57
C GLY A 110 6.44 22.01 2.41
N HIS A 111 5.67 21.19 3.10
CA HIS A 111 6.17 20.07 3.91
C HIS A 111 5.93 18.73 3.19
N MET A 112 6.91 17.83 3.27
CA MET A 112 6.78 16.42 2.86
C MET A 112 6.81 15.55 4.11
N TYR A 113 5.81 14.65 4.23
CA TYR A 113 5.67 13.72 5.36
C TYR A 113 5.80 12.30 4.87
N ILE A 114 6.65 11.51 5.51
CA ILE A 114 6.92 10.11 5.13
C ILE A 114 6.56 9.19 6.30
N PRO A 115 5.54 8.31 6.14
CA PRO A 115 5.25 7.26 7.11
C PRO A 115 6.20 6.08 6.87
N ASN A 116 7.16 5.90 7.76
CA ASN A 116 8.06 4.75 7.70
C ASN A 116 7.49 3.56 8.48
N SER A 117 7.97 2.37 8.19
CA SER A 117 7.72 1.20 9.04
C SER A 117 8.09 1.48 10.49
N GLY A 118 7.34 0.86 11.41
CA GLY A 118 7.55 1.07 12.84
C GLY A 118 6.90 2.35 13.37
N ASP A 119 5.89 2.89 12.68
CA ASP A 119 5.14 4.09 13.05
C ASP A 119 6.09 5.27 13.32
N TYR A 120 7.05 5.44 12.42
CA TYR A 120 8.05 6.50 12.43
C TYR A 120 7.76 7.48 11.32
N ILE A 121 7.34 8.70 11.68
CA ILE A 121 7.03 9.77 10.74
C ILE A 121 8.21 10.72 10.66
N GLN A 122 8.67 11.04 9.45
CA GLN A 122 9.66 12.07 9.17
C GLN A 122 9.03 13.18 8.34
N ALA A 123 9.31 14.42 8.72
CA ALA A 123 8.90 15.61 7.97
C ALA A 123 10.11 16.34 7.42
N PHE A 124 10.02 16.70 6.14
CA PHE A 124 11.06 17.43 5.41
C PHE A 124 10.47 18.67 4.77
N ASP A 125 11.29 19.69 4.57
CA ASP A 125 11.00 20.76 3.62
C ASP A 125 10.92 20.15 2.21
N ALA A 126 9.78 20.30 1.56
CA ALA A 126 9.52 19.63 0.29
C ALA A 126 10.36 20.16 -0.89
N LYS A 127 10.92 21.38 -0.77
CA LYS A 127 11.75 22.02 -1.79
C LYS A 127 13.23 21.65 -1.65
N SER A 128 13.75 21.67 -0.43
CA SER A 128 15.18 21.51 -0.15
C SER A 128 15.56 20.14 0.43
N GLY A 129 14.61 19.38 0.98
CA GLY A 129 14.87 18.15 1.72
C GLY A 129 15.42 18.38 3.13
N ALA A 130 15.45 19.61 3.65
CA ALA A 130 15.86 19.84 5.03
C ALA A 130 14.93 19.14 6.01
N SER A 131 15.49 18.43 7.01
CA SER A 131 14.70 17.78 8.05
C SER A 131 14.03 18.82 8.94
N LEU A 132 12.74 18.70 9.18
CA LEU A 132 11.94 19.61 9.98
C LEU A 132 11.66 19.04 11.36
N TRP A 133 11.12 17.83 11.42
CA TRP A 133 10.84 17.12 12.66
C TRP A 133 10.66 15.61 12.41
N GLU A 134 10.70 14.84 13.49
CA GLU A 134 10.48 13.40 13.51
C GLU A 134 9.56 13.02 14.66
N TYR A 135 8.73 12.01 14.46
CA TYR A 135 7.91 11.37 15.48
C TYR A 135 8.09 9.86 15.40
N LYS A 136 8.51 9.24 16.50
CA LYS A 136 8.62 7.79 16.62
C LYS A 136 7.74 7.29 17.77
N ARG A 137 6.81 6.40 17.42
CA ARG A 137 5.90 5.81 18.38
C ARG A 137 6.64 4.89 19.36
N GLN A 138 6.28 4.97 20.63
CA GLN A 138 6.74 4.04 21.66
C GLN A 138 5.70 2.96 21.85
N TYR A 139 6.11 1.69 21.76
CA TYR A 139 5.20 0.56 21.93
C TYR A 139 5.23 -0.04 23.33
N PRO A 140 4.11 -0.64 23.77
CA PRO A 140 4.11 -1.53 24.91
C PRO A 140 5.07 -2.72 24.70
N GLU A 141 5.57 -3.28 25.79
CA GLU A 141 6.44 -4.46 25.76
C GLU A 141 5.81 -5.62 24.96
N GLY A 142 6.58 -6.21 24.07
CA GLY A 142 6.17 -7.33 23.21
C GLY A 142 5.48 -6.90 21.90
N VAL A 143 5.12 -5.62 21.72
CA VAL A 143 4.61 -5.09 20.44
C VAL A 143 5.78 -4.67 19.56
N ARG A 144 5.71 -5.02 18.27
CA ARG A 144 6.71 -4.64 17.27
C ARG A 144 6.06 -3.84 16.16
N GLY A 145 6.76 -2.82 15.70
CA GLY A 145 6.37 -2.04 14.54
C GLY A 145 6.19 -2.90 13.28
N GLY A 146 5.31 -2.45 12.42
CA GLY A 146 4.97 -3.11 11.16
C GLY A 146 5.17 -2.20 9.96
N THR A 147 4.78 -2.70 8.79
CA THR A 147 4.70 -1.93 7.54
C THR A 147 3.69 -0.80 7.70
N ASN A 148 4.05 0.40 7.25
CA ASN A 148 3.18 1.54 7.13
C ASN A 148 3.23 2.06 5.68
N ARG A 149 2.07 2.23 5.02
CA ARG A 149 2.02 2.63 3.61
C ARG A 149 1.59 4.07 3.41
N THR A 150 0.72 4.56 4.27
CA THR A 150 0.26 5.95 4.21
C THR A 150 -0.35 6.38 5.52
N MET A 151 -0.55 7.68 5.64
CA MET A 151 -1.32 8.34 6.69
C MET A 151 -2.33 9.28 6.05
N ALA A 152 -3.26 9.82 6.81
CA ALA A 152 -4.18 10.85 6.38
C ALA A 152 -3.79 12.20 6.97
N ILE A 153 -4.18 13.30 6.28
CA ILE A 153 -4.08 14.65 6.81
C ILE A 153 -5.47 15.27 6.91
N TRP A 154 -5.80 15.85 8.06
CA TRP A 154 -7.06 16.57 8.26
C TRP A 154 -6.91 17.63 9.35
N GLY A 155 -7.52 18.80 9.15
CA GLY A 155 -7.26 19.95 10.03
C GLY A 155 -5.77 20.31 10.03
N THR A 156 -5.15 20.30 11.19
CA THR A 156 -3.71 20.52 11.37
C THR A 156 -2.95 19.23 11.74
N THR A 157 -3.56 18.06 11.57
CA THR A 157 -3.01 16.80 12.05
C THR A 157 -2.75 15.79 10.93
N LEU A 158 -1.68 15.03 11.11
CA LEU A 158 -1.44 13.75 10.42
C LEU A 158 -2.03 12.65 11.29
N ILE A 159 -2.80 11.76 10.69
CA ILE A 159 -3.53 10.70 11.40
C ILE A 159 -3.10 9.35 10.85
N ASP A 160 -2.79 8.41 11.74
CA ASP A 160 -2.30 7.10 11.37
C ASP A 160 -2.81 5.99 12.28
N ALA A 161 -2.59 4.74 11.88
CA ALA A 161 -2.95 3.54 12.61
C ALA A 161 -1.69 2.85 13.14
N GLY A 162 -1.57 2.76 14.46
CA GLY A 162 -0.40 2.17 15.12
C GLY A 162 -0.38 0.64 15.06
N ALA A 163 0.83 0.08 15.03
CA ALA A 163 1.07 -1.37 15.09
C ALA A 163 0.61 -2.00 16.41
N ASP A 164 0.40 -1.20 17.44
CA ASP A 164 -0.21 -1.54 18.73
C ASP A 164 -1.74 -1.49 18.72
N ASN A 165 -2.35 -1.54 17.55
CA ASN A 165 -3.80 -1.48 17.37
C ASN A 165 -4.46 -0.18 17.83
N SER A 166 -3.71 0.91 17.97
CA SER A 166 -4.26 2.25 18.22
C SER A 166 -4.55 3.00 16.91
N MET A 167 -5.26 4.13 17.05
CA MET A 167 -5.26 5.25 16.11
C MET A 167 -4.63 6.43 16.81
N TYR A 168 -3.81 7.21 16.12
CA TYR A 168 -3.18 8.39 16.70
C TYR A 168 -3.08 9.54 15.71
N ALA A 169 -2.97 10.75 16.22
CA ALA A 169 -2.74 11.96 15.42
C ALA A 169 -1.60 12.78 15.98
N VAL A 170 -0.78 13.31 15.10
CA VAL A 170 0.29 14.26 15.44
C VAL A 170 0.05 15.60 14.74
N ASP A 171 0.44 16.71 15.36
CA ASP A 171 0.39 18.03 14.71
C ASP A 171 1.37 18.05 13.52
N ALA A 172 0.87 18.36 12.34
CA ALA A 172 1.63 18.28 11.08
C ALA A 172 2.81 19.26 11.02
N ARG A 173 2.79 20.35 11.82
CA ARG A 173 3.86 21.36 11.85
C ARG A 173 4.98 21.01 12.83
N THR A 174 4.67 20.23 13.87
CA THR A 174 5.59 20.03 15.01
C THR A 174 5.88 18.57 15.35
N GLY A 175 5.14 17.61 14.78
CA GLY A 175 5.23 16.18 15.11
C GLY A 175 4.75 15.82 16.52
N LYS A 176 4.15 16.74 17.28
CA LYS A 176 3.66 16.48 18.64
C LYS A 176 2.36 15.69 18.61
N LEU A 177 2.25 14.66 19.46
CA LEU A 177 1.02 13.88 19.65
C LEU A 177 -0.12 14.79 20.09
N VAL A 178 -1.26 14.68 19.39
CA VAL A 178 -2.48 15.46 19.63
C VAL A 178 -3.54 14.61 20.32
N TRP A 179 -3.80 13.42 19.79
CA TRP A 179 -4.72 12.45 20.39
C TRP A 179 -4.31 11.02 20.05
N GLU A 180 -4.78 10.10 20.86
CA GLU A 180 -4.59 8.66 20.68
C GLU A 180 -5.83 7.91 21.16
N THR A 181 -6.22 6.84 20.46
CA THR A 181 -7.36 5.99 20.79
C THR A 181 -6.98 4.53 20.61
N GLN A 182 -7.09 3.72 21.69
CA GLN A 182 -6.90 2.28 21.59
C GLN A 182 -8.14 1.65 20.94
N VAL A 183 -7.96 0.95 19.82
CA VAL A 183 -9.05 0.34 19.03
C VAL A 183 -9.26 -1.12 19.41
N LEU A 184 -8.18 -1.88 19.56
CA LEU A 184 -8.12 -3.27 20.01
C LEU A 184 -7.02 -3.39 21.05
N ASP A 185 -6.98 -4.51 21.80
CA ASP A 185 -5.86 -4.78 22.70
C ASP A 185 -4.53 -4.69 21.93
N ALA A 186 -3.57 -3.99 22.50
CA ALA A 186 -2.29 -3.69 21.85
C ALA A 186 -1.48 -4.95 21.46
N LYS A 187 -1.68 -6.06 22.16
CA LYS A 187 -0.96 -7.33 21.95
C LYS A 187 -1.65 -8.29 20.99
N LEU A 188 -2.89 -7.97 20.57
CA LEU A 188 -3.56 -8.80 19.57
C LEU A 188 -2.85 -8.69 18.21
N PRO A 189 -2.59 -9.83 17.52
CA PRO A 189 -1.96 -9.82 16.22
C PRO A 189 -2.94 -9.42 15.11
N ALA A 190 -3.51 -8.23 15.24
CA ALA A 190 -4.27 -7.54 14.20
C ALA A 190 -3.36 -6.48 13.55
N ARG A 191 -3.47 -6.26 12.24
CA ARG A 191 -2.57 -5.37 11.51
C ARG A 191 -3.34 -4.31 10.76
N ALA A 192 -2.91 -3.06 10.90
CA ALA A 192 -3.42 -1.90 10.16
C ALA A 192 -2.31 -1.30 9.29
N SER A 193 -1.78 -2.08 8.34
CA SER A 193 -0.64 -1.69 7.49
C SER A 193 -1.01 -0.79 6.31
N ALA A 194 -2.31 -0.53 6.11
CA ALA A 194 -2.80 0.28 5.00
C ALA A 194 -2.57 1.78 5.20
N GLY A 195 -2.85 2.25 6.39
CA GLY A 195 -3.14 3.65 6.68
C GLY A 195 -4.61 4.02 6.43
N PRO A 196 -5.05 5.17 6.93
CA PRO A 196 -6.43 5.62 6.84
C PRO A 196 -6.72 6.49 5.61
N ILE A 197 -8.02 6.67 5.32
CA ILE A 197 -8.56 7.71 4.43
C ILE A 197 -9.55 8.58 5.22
N ILE A 198 -9.78 9.80 4.76
CA ILE A 198 -10.79 10.70 5.33
C ILE A 198 -12.06 10.71 4.47
N ALA A 199 -13.20 10.48 5.09
CA ALA A 199 -14.53 10.57 4.49
C ALA A 199 -15.43 11.48 5.33
N ASN A 200 -15.62 12.73 4.92
CA ASN A 200 -16.46 13.73 5.61
C ASN A 200 -16.15 13.82 7.10
N GLY A 201 -14.91 14.17 7.44
CA GLY A 201 -14.44 14.33 8.82
C GLY A 201 -14.30 13.03 9.62
N LYS A 202 -14.42 11.87 8.97
CA LYS A 202 -14.24 10.54 9.56
C LYS A 202 -12.98 9.88 9.03
N VAL A 203 -12.18 9.35 9.92
CA VAL A 203 -11.00 8.54 9.62
C VAL A 203 -11.44 7.10 9.44
N ILE A 204 -11.30 6.56 8.23
CA ILE A 204 -11.68 5.19 7.89
C ILE A 204 -10.43 4.35 7.73
N THR A 205 -10.35 3.25 8.45
CA THR A 205 -9.24 2.29 8.34
C THR A 205 -9.71 0.86 8.53
N GLY A 206 -8.98 -0.07 7.93
CA GLY A 206 -9.24 -1.49 8.08
C GLY A 206 -8.12 -2.21 8.83
N ARG A 207 -8.44 -3.40 9.35
CA ARG A 207 -7.48 -4.31 9.98
C ARG A 207 -7.62 -5.71 9.46
N GLN A 208 -6.47 -6.39 9.37
CA GLN A 208 -6.38 -7.80 9.09
C GLN A 208 -6.16 -8.55 10.41
N CYS A 209 -6.96 -9.55 10.70
CA CYS A 209 -6.81 -10.37 11.89
C CYS A 209 -6.03 -11.65 11.59
N GLN A 210 -5.03 -11.95 12.42
CA GLN A 210 -4.42 -13.27 12.47
C GLN A 210 -5.30 -14.21 13.32
N PRO A 211 -5.13 -15.53 13.23
CA PRO A 211 -5.97 -16.48 13.97
C PRO A 211 -6.10 -16.19 15.47
N GLN A 212 -5.00 -15.80 16.11
CA GLN A 212 -4.95 -15.51 17.55
C GLN A 212 -5.66 -14.21 17.94
N ALA A 213 -5.92 -13.32 16.96
CA ALA A 213 -6.64 -12.06 17.18
C ALA A 213 -8.17 -12.20 17.08
N THR A 214 -8.66 -13.37 16.73
CA THR A 214 -10.08 -13.70 16.47
C THR A 214 -10.73 -12.91 15.33
N MET A 215 -11.90 -13.34 14.89
CA MET A 215 -12.67 -12.67 13.84
C MET A 215 -13.13 -11.25 14.23
N ASP A 216 -13.30 -10.95 15.52
CA ASP A 216 -13.73 -9.63 16.00
C ASP A 216 -12.65 -8.55 15.81
N SER A 217 -11.43 -8.93 15.38
CA SER A 217 -10.34 -8.02 15.02
C SER A 217 -10.24 -7.76 13.51
N CYS A 218 -10.94 -8.55 12.68
CA CYS A 218 -11.09 -8.30 11.25
C CYS A 218 -12.18 -7.24 11.02
N VAL A 219 -11.81 -5.98 11.12
CA VAL A 219 -12.77 -4.87 11.13
C VAL A 219 -12.37 -3.72 10.22
N VAL A 220 -13.37 -3.00 9.75
CA VAL A 220 -13.27 -1.63 9.28
C VAL A 220 -13.82 -0.73 10.37
N THR A 221 -13.11 0.32 10.74
CA THR A 221 -13.54 1.27 11.78
C THR A 221 -13.58 2.69 11.22
N ALA A 222 -14.49 3.50 11.76
CA ALA A 222 -14.50 4.93 11.56
C ALA A 222 -14.27 5.66 12.87
N HIS A 223 -13.45 6.69 12.81
CA HIS A 223 -13.17 7.56 13.96
C HIS A 223 -13.42 9.03 13.58
N ASP A 224 -13.84 9.82 14.53
CA ASP A 224 -13.92 11.28 14.38
C ASP A 224 -12.51 11.84 14.17
N ALA A 225 -12.26 12.54 13.07
CA ALA A 225 -10.92 13.01 12.70
C ALA A 225 -10.32 14.04 13.69
N LYS A 226 -11.18 14.77 14.42
CA LYS A 226 -10.75 15.78 15.39
C LYS A 226 -10.35 15.17 16.73
N THR A 227 -11.05 14.12 17.16
CA THR A 227 -10.96 13.60 18.54
C THR A 227 -10.43 12.17 18.63
N GLY A 228 -10.37 11.44 17.52
CA GLY A 228 -10.03 10.02 17.49
C GLY A 228 -11.13 9.08 18.01
N LYS A 229 -12.28 9.62 18.49
CA LYS A 229 -13.38 8.80 19.02
C LYS A 229 -13.92 7.85 17.98
N GLU A 230 -14.01 6.55 18.29
CA GLU A 230 -14.65 5.56 17.42
C GLU A 230 -16.15 5.88 17.25
N LEU A 231 -16.60 5.91 15.99
CA LEU A 231 -17.98 6.21 15.61
C LEU A 231 -18.75 4.95 15.27
N TRP A 232 -18.14 4.03 14.55
CA TRP A 232 -18.70 2.73 14.21
C TRP A 232 -17.61 1.71 13.87
N ARG A 233 -17.98 0.44 13.90
CA ARG A 233 -17.15 -0.72 13.62
C ARG A 233 -17.93 -1.75 12.82
N THR A 234 -17.36 -2.25 11.73
CA THR A 234 -17.95 -3.27 10.86
C THR A 234 -17.02 -4.46 10.75
N ARG A 235 -17.48 -5.65 11.12
CA ARG A 235 -16.74 -6.90 10.88
C ARG A 235 -16.78 -7.25 9.41
N THR A 236 -15.67 -7.77 8.91
CA THR A 236 -15.57 -8.33 7.55
C THR A 236 -15.84 -9.85 7.52
N ILE A 237 -16.05 -10.44 8.70
CA ILE A 237 -16.44 -11.85 8.87
C ILE A 237 -17.76 -11.87 9.65
N PRO A 238 -18.87 -12.37 9.06
CA PRO A 238 -20.15 -12.51 9.77
C PRO A 238 -20.10 -13.66 10.78
N LYS A 239 -20.75 -13.48 11.91
CA LYS A 239 -20.96 -14.54 12.92
C LYS A 239 -22.04 -15.53 12.47
N VAL A 240 -22.03 -16.68 13.10
CA VAL A 240 -23.15 -17.63 12.99
C VAL A 240 -24.46 -16.89 13.37
N GLY A 241 -25.47 -17.01 12.50
CA GLY A 241 -26.77 -16.32 12.68
C GLY A 241 -26.84 -14.88 12.15
N GLU A 242 -25.72 -14.27 11.74
CA GLU A 242 -25.72 -12.98 11.04
C GLU A 242 -25.89 -13.17 9.51
N PRO A 243 -26.36 -12.16 8.77
CA PRO A 243 -26.43 -12.23 7.30
C PRO A 243 -25.08 -12.60 6.68
N GLY A 244 -25.02 -13.68 5.90
CA GLY A 244 -23.81 -14.24 5.32
C GLY A 244 -23.06 -15.22 6.23
N GLY A 245 -23.47 -15.39 7.49
CA GLY A 245 -22.84 -16.32 8.43
C GLY A 245 -22.99 -17.79 8.03
N ASP A 246 -24.07 -18.14 7.32
CA ASP A 246 -24.37 -19.45 6.75
C ASP A 246 -23.42 -19.84 5.60
N THR A 247 -22.79 -18.86 4.96
CA THR A 247 -21.82 -19.09 3.89
C THR A 247 -20.50 -19.71 4.36
N TRP A 248 -20.33 -19.87 5.67
CA TRP A 248 -19.19 -20.52 6.30
C TRP A 248 -19.44 -22.01 6.62
N GLY A 249 -20.64 -22.54 6.33
CA GLY A 249 -21.00 -23.91 6.69
C GLY A 249 -20.87 -24.14 8.21
N ASP A 250 -20.24 -25.25 8.58
CA ASP A 250 -20.08 -25.67 9.98
C ASP A 250 -18.86 -25.02 10.69
N VAL A 251 -18.19 -24.07 10.05
CA VAL A 251 -17.02 -23.39 10.64
C VAL A 251 -17.45 -22.52 11.82
N PRO A 252 -17.05 -22.84 13.06
CA PRO A 252 -17.42 -22.07 14.22
C PRO A 252 -16.74 -20.69 14.23
N ASN A 253 -17.30 -19.71 14.96
CA ASN A 253 -16.84 -18.33 14.97
C ASN A 253 -15.35 -18.19 15.31
N GLU A 254 -14.85 -18.94 16.29
CA GLU A 254 -13.45 -18.93 16.75
C GLU A 254 -12.44 -19.47 15.73
N GLN A 255 -12.94 -20.08 14.65
CA GLN A 255 -12.13 -20.62 13.57
C GLN A 255 -12.34 -19.88 12.23
N ARG A 256 -13.02 -18.73 12.24
CA ARG A 256 -13.17 -17.85 11.07
C ARG A 256 -12.11 -16.76 11.13
N TRP A 257 -11.14 -16.78 10.24
CA TRP A 257 -9.93 -15.95 10.34
C TRP A 257 -9.58 -15.24 9.05
N HIS A 258 -8.86 -14.13 9.18
CA HIS A 258 -8.02 -13.46 8.21
C HIS A 258 -8.73 -12.62 7.13
N VAL A 259 -10.03 -12.66 6.99
CA VAL A 259 -10.78 -11.86 6.00
C VAL A 259 -10.77 -10.38 6.39
N GLY A 260 -9.60 -9.78 6.44
CA GLY A 260 -9.43 -8.38 6.80
C GLY A 260 -9.21 -7.47 5.59
N THR A 261 -8.99 -6.20 5.86
CA THR A 261 -8.63 -5.21 4.85
C THR A 261 -7.28 -4.60 5.21
N TRP A 262 -6.29 -4.68 4.33
CA TRP A 262 -4.93 -4.23 4.58
C TRP A 262 -4.40 -3.25 3.51
N MET A 263 -5.30 -2.73 2.68
CA MET A 263 -5.03 -1.64 1.75
C MET A 263 -6.02 -0.50 1.95
N VAL A 264 -5.63 0.68 1.46
CA VAL A 264 -6.36 1.93 1.64
C VAL A 264 -7.70 1.88 0.91
N PRO A 265 -8.82 2.27 1.55
CA PRO A 265 -10.12 2.40 0.90
C PRO A 265 -10.14 3.49 -0.17
N SER A 266 -11.16 3.44 -1.05
CA SER A 266 -11.57 4.58 -1.88
C SER A 266 -12.87 5.17 -1.33
N TYR A 267 -13.11 6.47 -1.57
CA TYR A 267 -14.33 7.15 -1.15
C TYR A 267 -14.93 7.97 -2.31
N ASP A 268 -16.21 7.77 -2.55
CA ASP A 268 -17.00 8.59 -3.48
C ASP A 268 -17.83 9.61 -2.70
N PRO A 269 -17.47 10.90 -2.71
CA PRO A 269 -18.23 11.92 -1.98
C PRO A 269 -19.59 12.24 -2.61
N VAL A 270 -19.81 11.89 -3.88
CA VAL A 270 -21.08 12.12 -4.58
C VAL A 270 -22.11 11.07 -4.21
N LEU A 271 -21.69 9.80 -4.16
CA LEU A 271 -22.55 8.69 -3.73
C LEU A 271 -22.60 8.54 -2.21
N ASP A 272 -21.69 9.20 -1.48
CA ASP A 272 -21.41 9.00 -0.05
C ASP A 272 -21.20 7.51 0.25
N ARG A 273 -20.17 6.91 -0.37
CA ARG A 273 -19.82 5.48 -0.26
C ARG A 273 -18.33 5.27 -0.11
N ILE A 274 -17.98 4.39 0.81
CA ILE A 274 -16.62 3.88 0.99
C ILE A 274 -16.53 2.52 0.30
N PHE A 275 -15.43 2.28 -0.42
CA PHE A 275 -15.16 1.01 -1.06
C PHE A 275 -13.89 0.39 -0.48
N VAL A 276 -14.03 -0.80 0.11
CA VAL A 276 -12.92 -1.55 0.68
C VAL A 276 -12.79 -2.92 0.01
N GLY A 277 -11.59 -3.45 0.00
CA GLY A 277 -11.35 -4.81 -0.42
C GLY A 277 -10.96 -5.70 0.74
N THR A 278 -11.35 -6.95 0.68
CA THR A 278 -11.04 -7.93 1.69
C THR A 278 -10.00 -8.94 1.22
N SER A 279 -9.30 -9.52 2.17
CA SER A 279 -8.30 -10.56 1.95
C SER A 279 -8.91 -11.97 1.97
N VAL A 280 -8.05 -12.92 1.76
CA VAL A 280 -8.31 -14.37 1.83
C VAL A 280 -8.75 -14.80 3.22
N THR A 281 -9.46 -15.94 3.30
CA THR A 281 -9.59 -16.69 4.55
C THR A 281 -8.45 -17.69 4.69
N ILE A 282 -8.08 -18.07 5.92
CA ILE A 282 -7.02 -19.02 6.23
C ILE A 282 -7.49 -20.07 7.27
N PRO A 283 -6.83 -21.24 7.34
CA PRO A 283 -5.76 -21.68 6.47
C PRO A 283 -6.23 -21.96 5.04
N ALA A 284 -5.35 -21.73 4.08
CA ALA A 284 -5.44 -22.31 2.74
C ALA A 284 -4.59 -23.59 2.74
N PRO A 285 -5.02 -24.67 2.08
CA PRO A 285 -6.01 -24.84 1.01
C PRO A 285 -7.45 -25.07 1.49
N LYS A 286 -8.37 -24.90 0.56
CA LYS A 286 -9.82 -24.86 0.80
C LYS A 286 -10.38 -26.09 1.54
N PHE A 287 -9.89 -27.30 1.29
CA PHE A 287 -10.38 -28.51 1.97
C PHE A 287 -10.12 -28.52 3.49
N ILE A 288 -9.15 -27.72 3.98
CA ILE A 288 -8.83 -27.60 5.41
C ILE A 288 -9.81 -26.65 6.12
N LEU A 289 -10.42 -25.71 5.38
CA LEU A 289 -11.25 -24.66 5.97
C LEU A 289 -12.54 -25.20 6.60
N GLY A 290 -13.04 -26.36 6.15
CA GLY A 290 -14.40 -26.78 6.43
C GLY A 290 -15.40 -25.96 5.60
N GLY A 291 -16.58 -26.51 5.29
CA GLY A 291 -17.48 -25.88 4.35
C GLY A 291 -16.80 -25.52 3.04
N ALA A 292 -15.94 -26.41 2.51
CA ALA A 292 -15.12 -26.15 1.33
C ALA A 292 -15.92 -25.86 0.06
N ASP A 293 -17.20 -26.19 0.04
CA ASP A 293 -18.19 -25.88 -0.98
C ASP A 293 -18.83 -24.48 -0.79
N LYS A 294 -18.49 -23.75 0.27
CA LYS A 294 -19.09 -22.49 0.68
C LYS A 294 -18.28 -21.27 0.24
N GLN A 295 -18.91 -20.09 0.30
CA GLN A 295 -18.34 -18.82 -0.12
C GLN A 295 -17.41 -18.18 0.93
N HIS A 296 -17.60 -18.48 2.23
CA HIS A 296 -16.86 -17.86 3.33
C HIS A 296 -16.87 -16.33 3.28
N LEU A 297 -18.06 -15.71 3.19
CA LEU A 297 -18.21 -14.26 3.08
C LEU A 297 -17.58 -13.54 4.29
N TYR A 298 -16.89 -12.41 4.06
CA TYR A 298 -16.71 -11.70 2.78
C TYR A 298 -15.28 -11.87 2.24
N ASN A 299 -14.73 -13.06 2.18
CA ASN A 299 -13.38 -13.22 1.63
C ASN A 299 -13.31 -12.70 0.18
N ASN A 300 -12.14 -12.16 -0.20
CA ASN A 300 -11.82 -11.71 -1.56
C ASN A 300 -12.93 -10.89 -2.23
N SER A 301 -13.52 -9.97 -1.49
CA SER A 301 -14.66 -9.18 -1.95
C SER A 301 -14.33 -7.69 -2.04
N THR A 302 -15.06 -7.00 -2.90
CA THR A 302 -15.25 -5.56 -2.80
C THR A 302 -16.52 -5.30 -2.00
N LEU A 303 -16.41 -4.50 -0.94
CA LEU A 303 -17.53 -4.06 -0.11
C LEU A 303 -17.80 -2.58 -0.35
N SER A 304 -19.07 -2.20 -0.48
CA SER A 304 -19.52 -0.82 -0.41
C SER A 304 -20.11 -0.54 0.98
N LEU A 305 -19.54 0.42 1.69
CA LEU A 305 -19.95 0.75 3.05
C LEU A 305 -20.59 2.14 3.10
N ASN A 306 -21.63 2.27 3.91
CA ASN A 306 -22.19 3.56 4.28
C ASN A 306 -21.24 4.27 5.26
N PRO A 307 -20.71 5.47 4.97
CA PRO A 307 -19.73 6.14 5.83
C PRO A 307 -20.30 6.66 7.16
N GLN A 308 -21.63 6.76 7.29
CA GLN A 308 -22.27 7.22 8.52
C GLN A 308 -22.47 6.07 9.53
N THR A 309 -22.71 4.86 9.05
CA THR A 309 -23.11 3.71 9.88
C THR A 309 -22.18 2.52 9.80
N GLY A 310 -21.29 2.47 8.82
CA GLY A 310 -20.46 1.30 8.51
C GLY A 310 -21.22 0.14 7.86
N LYS A 311 -22.54 0.27 7.63
CA LYS A 311 -23.35 -0.81 7.05
C LYS A 311 -22.84 -1.17 5.64
N ILE A 312 -22.71 -2.50 5.37
CA ILE A 312 -22.45 -3.02 4.03
C ILE A 312 -23.73 -2.82 3.21
N GLU A 313 -23.66 -2.02 2.15
CA GLU A 313 -24.79 -1.74 1.26
C GLU A 313 -24.84 -2.77 0.12
N TRP A 314 -23.69 -3.17 -0.41
CA TRP A 314 -23.53 -4.25 -1.35
C TRP A 314 -22.11 -4.82 -1.29
N TYR A 315 -21.94 -6.02 -1.84
CA TYR A 315 -20.62 -6.65 -2.03
C TYR A 315 -20.55 -7.37 -3.39
N TYR A 316 -19.33 -7.55 -3.88
CA TYR A 316 -19.02 -8.42 -5.01
C TYR A 316 -17.83 -9.30 -4.65
N GLN A 317 -18.02 -10.63 -4.66
CA GLN A 317 -16.96 -11.59 -4.38
C GLN A 317 -16.22 -11.96 -5.66
N HIS A 318 -14.91 -11.69 -5.70
CA HIS A 318 -14.05 -11.93 -6.87
C HIS A 318 -13.58 -13.37 -6.98
N LEU A 319 -13.46 -14.06 -5.87
CA LEU A 319 -12.95 -15.42 -5.80
C LEU A 319 -13.21 -16.02 -4.42
N VAL A 320 -13.37 -17.34 -4.34
CA VAL A 320 -13.19 -18.09 -3.10
C VAL A 320 -11.79 -18.69 -3.13
N ASP A 321 -10.92 -18.23 -2.25
CA ASP A 321 -9.48 -18.49 -2.35
C ASP A 321 -9.06 -19.90 -1.92
N ASN A 322 -7.94 -20.36 -2.48
CA ASN A 322 -7.32 -21.64 -2.16
C ASN A 322 -5.85 -21.55 -1.71
N TRP A 323 -5.19 -20.38 -1.84
CA TRP A 323 -3.76 -20.25 -1.52
C TRP A 323 -3.20 -18.84 -1.29
N ASP A 324 -3.98 -17.86 -0.93
CA ASP A 324 -3.55 -16.48 -0.70
C ASP A 324 -3.63 -15.58 -1.95
N LEU A 325 -4.82 -15.53 -2.54
CA LEU A 325 -5.11 -14.64 -3.66
C LEU A 325 -5.90 -13.40 -3.23
N ASP A 326 -5.39 -12.68 -2.25
CA ASP A 326 -5.98 -11.46 -1.68
C ASP A 326 -6.57 -10.48 -2.70
N HIS A 327 -7.70 -9.83 -2.35
CA HIS A 327 -8.37 -8.80 -3.18
C HIS A 327 -8.55 -7.44 -2.48
N PRO A 328 -7.59 -6.93 -1.68
CA PRO A 328 -7.76 -5.65 -0.97
C PRO A 328 -7.22 -4.44 -1.75
N PHE A 329 -6.66 -4.60 -2.98
CA PHE A 329 -5.90 -3.55 -3.67
C PHE A 329 -6.78 -2.39 -4.11
N GLU A 330 -6.20 -1.37 -4.72
CA GLU A 330 -6.87 -0.12 -5.08
C GLU A 330 -8.11 -0.34 -5.94
N ARG A 331 -9.15 0.45 -5.66
CA ARG A 331 -10.36 0.56 -6.46
C ARG A 331 -10.35 1.92 -7.14
N LEU A 332 -10.13 1.91 -8.46
CA LEU A 332 -10.20 3.14 -9.24
C LEU A 332 -11.68 3.50 -9.45
N LEU A 333 -12.08 4.67 -8.96
CA LEU A 333 -13.43 5.17 -9.16
C LEU A 333 -13.46 6.07 -10.41
N VAL A 334 -14.05 5.59 -11.48
CA VAL A 334 -14.03 6.25 -12.77
C VAL A 334 -15.45 6.48 -13.28
N ASP A 335 -15.71 7.64 -13.87
CA ASP A 335 -16.96 7.95 -14.56
C ASP A 335 -16.70 7.93 -16.07
N THR A 336 -17.07 6.83 -16.73
CA THR A 336 -16.76 6.60 -18.14
C THR A 336 -17.95 5.98 -18.90
N ALA A 337 -17.91 6.05 -20.22
CA ALA A 337 -18.74 5.17 -21.04
C ALA A 337 -18.27 3.72 -20.85
N VAL A 338 -19.17 2.77 -20.99
CA VAL A 338 -18.87 1.32 -20.88
C VAL A 338 -19.19 0.68 -22.23
N ALA A 339 -18.16 0.23 -22.93
CA ALA A 339 -18.29 -0.40 -24.24
C ALA A 339 -17.21 -1.49 -24.41
N PRO A 340 -17.24 -2.57 -23.59
CA PRO A 340 -16.20 -3.59 -23.60
C PRO A 340 -16.07 -4.27 -24.97
N ASP A 341 -14.84 -4.36 -25.46
CA ASP A 341 -14.53 -4.97 -26.75
C ASP A 341 -14.43 -6.51 -26.59
N PRO A 342 -15.35 -7.29 -27.18
CA PRO A 342 -15.38 -8.74 -27.00
C PRO A 342 -14.18 -9.47 -27.61
N SER A 343 -13.37 -8.80 -28.43
CA SER A 343 -12.14 -9.39 -28.96
C SER A 343 -11.01 -9.44 -27.91
N GLN A 344 -11.08 -8.64 -26.84
CA GLN A 344 -10.06 -8.56 -25.79
C GLN A 344 -10.61 -8.77 -24.37
N VAL A 345 -11.92 -8.60 -24.17
CA VAL A 345 -12.59 -8.77 -22.87
C VAL A 345 -13.22 -10.15 -22.80
N ALA A 346 -12.75 -10.98 -21.88
CA ALA A 346 -13.14 -12.39 -21.82
C ALA A 346 -14.57 -12.61 -21.29
N TRP A 347 -15.01 -11.78 -20.35
CA TRP A 347 -16.30 -11.93 -19.68
C TRP A 347 -17.05 -10.60 -19.67
N ILE A 348 -18.24 -10.59 -20.26
CA ILE A 348 -19.07 -9.38 -20.41
C ILE A 348 -20.49 -9.70 -19.94
N ASN A 349 -21.05 -8.81 -19.12
CA ASN A 349 -22.47 -8.86 -18.78
C ASN A 349 -23.28 -8.55 -20.05
N PRO A 350 -24.18 -9.44 -20.50
CA PRO A 350 -24.97 -9.24 -21.74
C PRO A 350 -25.94 -8.04 -21.67
N ASN A 351 -26.21 -7.52 -20.48
CA ASN A 351 -27.08 -6.36 -20.30
C ASN A 351 -26.34 -5.02 -20.39
N VAL A 352 -25.02 -5.01 -20.55
CA VAL A 352 -24.25 -3.78 -20.79
C VAL A 352 -24.71 -3.14 -22.10
N ARG A 353 -25.11 -1.86 -22.03
CA ARG A 353 -25.43 -1.05 -23.19
C ARG A 353 -24.18 -0.30 -23.64
N PRO A 354 -23.58 -0.66 -24.77
CA PRO A 354 -22.35 -0.01 -25.22
C PRO A 354 -22.50 1.49 -25.35
N GLY A 355 -21.55 2.24 -24.77
CA GLY A 355 -21.53 3.70 -24.78
C GLY A 355 -22.34 4.38 -23.65
N GLU A 356 -23.08 3.63 -22.84
CA GLU A 356 -23.74 4.18 -21.66
C GLU A 356 -22.69 4.65 -20.64
N ARG A 357 -22.84 5.91 -20.17
CA ARG A 357 -21.97 6.44 -19.11
C ARG A 357 -22.38 5.87 -17.76
N ARG A 358 -21.41 5.31 -17.08
CA ARG A 358 -21.58 4.69 -15.76
C ARG A 358 -20.55 5.23 -14.77
N LYS A 359 -20.91 5.25 -13.50
CA LYS A 359 -19.98 5.35 -12.38
C LYS A 359 -19.44 3.97 -12.12
N VAL A 360 -18.16 3.71 -12.41
CA VAL A 360 -17.59 2.38 -12.27
C VAL A 360 -16.51 2.31 -11.19
N ILE A 361 -16.36 1.14 -10.58
CA ILE A 361 -15.14 0.70 -9.93
C ILE A 361 -14.43 -0.19 -10.93
N THR A 362 -13.19 0.15 -11.27
CA THR A 362 -12.41 -0.60 -12.24
C THR A 362 -10.98 -0.81 -11.76
N GLY A 363 -10.24 -1.71 -12.40
CA GLY A 363 -8.85 -2.04 -12.09
C GLY A 363 -8.65 -3.49 -11.72
N ILE A 364 -7.51 -3.79 -11.12
CA ILE A 364 -7.14 -5.14 -10.70
C ILE A 364 -7.19 -5.20 -9.17
N PRO A 365 -8.33 -5.65 -8.60
CA PRO A 365 -8.57 -5.56 -7.16
C PRO A 365 -7.77 -6.57 -6.35
N GLY A 366 -7.16 -7.58 -6.99
CA GLY A 366 -6.53 -8.68 -6.29
C GLY A 366 -5.41 -9.38 -7.05
N LYS A 367 -4.85 -10.38 -6.39
CA LYS A 367 -3.68 -11.15 -6.84
C LYS A 367 -3.92 -11.98 -8.10
N THR A 368 -5.17 -12.24 -8.49
CA THR A 368 -5.49 -13.00 -9.72
C THR A 368 -5.01 -12.34 -11.00
N GLY A 369 -4.72 -11.03 -10.98
CA GLY A 369 -4.32 -10.31 -12.18
C GLY A 369 -5.46 -10.12 -13.20
N ILE A 370 -6.70 -10.21 -12.74
CA ILE A 370 -7.89 -9.99 -13.56
C ILE A 370 -8.39 -8.57 -13.34
N VAL A 371 -8.60 -7.84 -14.43
CA VAL A 371 -9.33 -6.56 -14.39
C VAL A 371 -10.81 -6.85 -14.19
N TYR A 372 -11.42 -6.19 -13.23
CA TYR A 372 -12.87 -6.17 -13.03
C TYR A 372 -13.39 -4.75 -13.21
N THR A 373 -14.56 -4.63 -13.80
CA THR A 373 -15.33 -3.39 -13.86
C THR A 373 -16.74 -3.64 -13.35
N LEU A 374 -17.10 -2.94 -12.28
CA LEU A 374 -18.39 -3.04 -11.60
C LEU A 374 -19.09 -1.67 -11.64
N ASP A 375 -20.42 -1.68 -11.69
CA ASP A 375 -21.20 -0.47 -11.42
C ASP A 375 -21.01 -0.07 -9.94
N ARG A 376 -20.57 1.16 -9.70
CA ARG A 376 -20.18 1.67 -8.38
C ARG A 376 -21.38 1.88 -7.45
N GLN A 377 -22.57 2.10 -7.99
CA GLN A 377 -23.78 2.32 -7.21
C GLN A 377 -24.39 1.01 -6.70
N THR A 378 -24.37 -0.02 -7.56
CA THR A 378 -25.12 -1.26 -7.33
C THR A 378 -24.26 -2.49 -7.05
N GLY A 379 -22.97 -2.45 -7.40
CA GLY A 379 -22.08 -3.62 -7.39
C GLY A 379 -22.30 -4.56 -8.60
N GLU A 380 -23.12 -4.17 -9.56
CA GLU A 380 -23.37 -4.97 -10.78
C GLU A 380 -22.06 -5.22 -11.52
N PHE A 381 -21.81 -6.49 -11.87
CA PHE A 381 -20.72 -6.87 -12.75
C PHE A 381 -20.98 -6.34 -14.17
N LEU A 382 -19.97 -5.70 -14.76
CA LEU A 382 -20.06 -5.17 -16.12
C LEU A 382 -19.16 -5.96 -17.07
N TRP A 383 -17.89 -6.11 -16.74
CA TRP A 383 -16.96 -6.91 -17.51
C TRP A 383 -15.69 -7.28 -16.74
N ALA A 384 -14.99 -8.32 -17.20
CA ALA A 384 -13.67 -8.66 -16.68
C ALA A 384 -12.77 -9.28 -17.76
N ARG A 385 -11.43 -9.13 -17.58
CA ARG A 385 -10.41 -9.76 -18.43
C ARG A 385 -9.14 -10.09 -17.66
N PRO A 386 -8.48 -11.24 -17.96
CA PRO A 386 -7.15 -11.53 -17.44
C PRO A 386 -6.08 -10.66 -18.12
N THR A 387 -4.96 -10.39 -17.42
CA THR A 387 -3.83 -9.64 -17.94
C THR A 387 -2.53 -10.44 -17.96
N VAL A 388 -2.34 -11.31 -16.99
CA VAL A 388 -1.19 -12.24 -16.89
C VAL A 388 -1.69 -13.68 -16.98
N MET A 389 -0.78 -14.62 -17.08
CA MET A 389 -1.17 -16.04 -17.04
C MET A 389 -1.91 -16.32 -15.72
N GLN A 390 -3.10 -16.89 -15.84
CA GLN A 390 -3.90 -17.34 -14.71
C GLN A 390 -4.60 -18.68 -15.04
N ASN A 391 -4.61 -19.59 -14.09
CA ASN A 391 -5.35 -20.84 -14.15
C ASN A 391 -6.35 -21.01 -13.00
N VAL A 392 -6.66 -19.92 -12.30
CA VAL A 392 -7.51 -19.89 -11.10
C VAL A 392 -8.97 -19.77 -11.45
N VAL A 393 -9.32 -18.77 -12.27
CA VAL A 393 -10.70 -18.50 -12.69
C VAL A 393 -10.95 -19.19 -14.02
N LYS A 394 -11.88 -20.15 -14.02
CA LYS A 394 -12.32 -20.87 -15.22
C LYS A 394 -13.26 -20.02 -16.06
N SER A 395 -14.22 -19.37 -15.40
CA SER A 395 -15.20 -18.51 -16.06
C SER A 395 -15.87 -17.53 -15.09
N ILE A 396 -16.41 -16.46 -15.65
CA ILE A 396 -17.33 -15.54 -14.98
C ILE A 396 -18.59 -15.46 -15.84
N ASP A 397 -19.74 -15.74 -15.25
CA ASP A 397 -21.01 -15.71 -15.98
C ASP A 397 -21.51 -14.28 -16.24
N GLY A 398 -22.59 -14.13 -17.01
CA GLY A 398 -23.15 -12.82 -17.34
C GLY A 398 -23.70 -12.01 -16.14
N LYS A 399 -23.81 -12.62 -14.97
CA LYS A 399 -24.20 -11.98 -13.71
C LYS A 399 -23.00 -11.70 -12.80
N GLY A 400 -21.79 -12.09 -13.23
CA GLY A 400 -20.56 -11.90 -12.48
C GLY A 400 -20.22 -13.02 -11.50
N LYS A 401 -20.93 -14.16 -11.53
CA LYS A 401 -20.59 -15.31 -10.69
C LYS A 401 -19.31 -15.96 -11.21
N VAL A 402 -18.30 -16.00 -10.35
CA VAL A 402 -17.00 -16.60 -10.63
C VAL A 402 -17.08 -18.12 -10.42
N THR A 403 -16.51 -18.87 -11.36
CA THR A 403 -16.29 -20.31 -11.25
C THR A 403 -14.79 -20.56 -11.24
N GLU A 404 -14.29 -21.16 -10.16
CA GLU A 404 -12.89 -21.55 -10.03
C GLU A 404 -12.57 -22.75 -10.94
N ASN A 405 -11.30 -22.84 -11.32
CA ASN A 405 -10.80 -24.00 -12.03
C ASN A 405 -10.60 -25.17 -11.05
N PRO A 406 -11.32 -26.31 -11.22
CA PRO A 406 -11.18 -27.45 -10.31
C PRO A 406 -9.78 -28.08 -10.32
N ASP A 407 -9.02 -27.93 -11.41
CA ASP A 407 -7.69 -28.54 -11.55
C ASP A 407 -6.64 -27.94 -10.64
N VAL A 408 -6.92 -26.78 -10.04
CA VAL A 408 -6.03 -26.08 -9.09
C VAL A 408 -6.62 -25.99 -7.68
N ILE A 409 -7.55 -26.87 -7.34
CA ILE A 409 -8.11 -27.02 -6.00
C ILE A 409 -7.47 -28.25 -5.34
N TRP A 410 -6.68 -28.05 -4.29
CA TRP A 410 -6.10 -29.16 -3.53
C TRP A 410 -7.17 -29.95 -2.79
N THR A 411 -6.95 -31.25 -2.70
CA THR A 411 -7.88 -32.20 -2.05
C THR A 411 -7.27 -32.97 -0.90
N HIS A 412 -5.92 -32.99 -0.79
CA HIS A 412 -5.22 -33.72 0.27
C HIS A 412 -3.80 -33.21 0.49
N LYS A 413 -3.26 -33.52 1.68
CA LYS A 413 -1.88 -33.27 2.06
C LYS A 413 -0.91 -34.03 1.15
N GLY A 414 0.21 -33.38 0.81
CA GLY A 414 1.24 -33.92 -0.09
C GLY A 414 0.96 -33.71 -1.58
N GLN A 415 -0.21 -33.22 -1.94
CA GLN A 415 -0.52 -32.88 -3.33
C GLN A 415 0.22 -31.62 -3.76
N THR A 416 0.92 -31.70 -4.89
CA THR A 416 1.61 -30.57 -5.53
C THR A 416 0.84 -30.13 -6.77
N LEU A 417 0.57 -28.83 -6.88
CA LEU A 417 -0.06 -28.22 -8.06
C LEU A 417 0.74 -27.00 -8.50
N MET A 418 0.81 -26.80 -9.83
CA MET A 418 1.29 -25.54 -10.39
C MET A 418 0.11 -24.57 -10.51
N VAL A 419 0.23 -23.43 -9.82
CA VAL A 419 -0.80 -22.39 -9.81
C VAL A 419 -0.25 -21.06 -10.33
N CYS A 420 -1.07 -20.40 -11.13
CA CYS A 420 -0.80 -19.11 -11.75
C CYS A 420 -1.98 -18.15 -11.51
N PRO A 421 -1.75 -16.97 -10.95
CA PRO A 421 -0.52 -16.53 -10.29
C PRO A 421 -0.25 -17.27 -8.98
N GLY A 422 1.01 -17.24 -8.52
CA GLY A 422 1.35 -17.70 -7.17
C GLY A 422 0.92 -16.71 -6.07
N THR A 423 1.30 -16.94 -4.82
CA THR A 423 0.94 -16.09 -3.67
C THR A 423 1.46 -14.65 -3.76
N ASN A 424 2.53 -14.40 -4.55
CA ASN A 424 2.97 -13.03 -4.84
C ASN A 424 1.97 -12.28 -5.72
N GLY A 425 1.13 -12.99 -6.46
CA GLY A 425 0.09 -12.46 -7.33
C GLY A 425 0.60 -12.02 -8.71
N GLY A 426 -0.32 -11.95 -9.66
CA GLY A 426 -0.13 -11.21 -10.91
C GLY A 426 -0.10 -9.71 -10.66
N LYS A 427 -0.81 -9.23 -9.65
CA LYS A 427 -0.69 -7.92 -9.01
C LYS A 427 -0.58 -8.11 -7.51
N ASN A 428 0.02 -7.16 -6.83
CA ASN A 428 0.06 -7.08 -5.38
C ASN A 428 -0.18 -5.62 -4.95
N TRP A 429 0.21 -5.23 -3.73
CA TRP A 429 0.05 -3.87 -3.20
C TRP A 429 0.66 -2.74 -4.07
N PRO A 430 1.71 -2.94 -4.89
CA PRO A 430 2.13 -1.87 -5.80
C PRO A 430 0.95 -1.37 -6.63
N ALA A 431 0.65 -0.07 -6.50
CA ALA A 431 -0.54 0.51 -7.09
C ALA A 431 -0.35 0.91 -8.54
N GLY A 432 -1.39 0.73 -9.33
CA GLY A 432 -1.51 1.28 -10.67
C GLY A 432 -1.80 2.80 -10.65
N ALA A 433 -2.00 3.37 -11.83
CA ALA A 433 -2.44 4.74 -12.02
C ALA A 433 -3.55 4.80 -13.08
N TYR A 434 -4.32 5.88 -13.06
CA TYR A 434 -5.31 6.17 -14.10
C TYR A 434 -5.12 7.59 -14.61
N SER A 435 -5.12 7.77 -15.93
CA SER A 435 -5.11 9.10 -16.54
C SER A 435 -6.49 9.44 -17.13
N PRO A 436 -7.14 10.51 -16.64
CA PRO A 436 -8.40 10.98 -17.21
C PRO A 436 -8.23 11.57 -18.63
N LYS A 437 -7.00 11.97 -19.01
CA LYS A 437 -6.70 12.50 -20.34
C LYS A 437 -6.76 11.44 -21.43
N THR A 438 -6.33 10.22 -21.12
CA THR A 438 -6.29 9.10 -22.07
C THR A 438 -7.37 8.06 -21.78
N ASN A 439 -8.14 8.21 -20.70
CA ASN A 439 -9.08 7.22 -20.16
C ASN A 439 -8.41 5.83 -20.00
N THR A 440 -7.18 5.81 -19.49
CA THR A 440 -6.33 4.62 -19.45
C THR A 440 -5.85 4.31 -18.04
N MET A 441 -5.96 3.06 -17.65
CA MET A 441 -5.39 2.47 -16.44
C MET A 441 -4.01 1.91 -16.74
N TYR A 442 -3.00 2.25 -15.93
CA TYR A 442 -1.64 1.71 -16.01
C TYR A 442 -1.41 0.78 -14.82
N MET A 443 -1.23 -0.51 -15.09
CA MET A 443 -1.19 -1.55 -14.06
C MET A 443 0.17 -2.25 -14.03
N PRO A 444 0.91 -2.16 -12.90
CA PRO A 444 2.16 -2.91 -12.73
C PRO A 444 1.83 -4.36 -12.38
N MET A 445 2.32 -5.30 -13.16
CA MET A 445 2.01 -6.71 -13.07
C MET A 445 3.27 -7.57 -13.01
N GLN A 446 3.11 -8.78 -12.47
CA GLN A 446 4.15 -9.81 -12.44
C GLN A 446 3.60 -11.14 -12.98
N ASN A 447 4.21 -11.64 -14.05
CA ASN A 447 3.81 -12.89 -14.68
C ASN A 447 4.55 -14.08 -14.05
N MET A 448 4.13 -14.42 -12.82
CA MET A 448 4.74 -15.44 -11.96
C MET A 448 3.73 -16.49 -11.57
N CYS A 449 4.20 -17.73 -11.54
CA CYS A 449 3.47 -18.88 -11.00
C CYS A 449 4.18 -19.43 -9.75
N MET A 450 3.65 -20.50 -9.19
CA MET A 450 4.34 -21.28 -8.16
C MET A 450 3.97 -22.75 -8.24
N ASN A 451 4.90 -23.62 -7.89
CA ASN A 451 4.62 -24.98 -7.46
C ASN A 451 4.32 -24.96 -5.98
N ALA A 452 3.16 -25.45 -5.57
CA ALA A 452 2.76 -25.46 -4.17
C ALA A 452 2.35 -26.86 -3.73
N THR A 453 3.00 -27.35 -2.65
CA THR A 453 2.72 -28.64 -2.04
C THR A 453 2.04 -28.45 -0.70
N VAL A 454 0.88 -29.02 -0.51
CA VAL A 454 0.19 -28.98 0.79
C VAL A 454 1.00 -29.73 1.85
N ASN A 455 1.35 -29.06 2.95
CA ASN A 455 2.15 -29.61 4.04
C ASN A 455 1.35 -29.89 5.32
N THR A 456 0.07 -29.55 5.37
CA THR A 456 -0.81 -29.80 6.52
C THR A 456 -2.21 -30.22 6.06
N ASP A 457 -2.91 -30.94 6.90
CA ASP A 457 -4.32 -31.35 6.76
C ASP A 457 -5.17 -30.89 7.96
N GLN A 458 -4.59 -30.04 8.82
CA GLN A 458 -5.22 -29.57 10.05
C GLN A 458 -5.34 -28.04 10.08
N ARG A 459 -6.41 -27.56 10.71
CA ARG A 459 -6.57 -26.15 11.04
C ARG A 459 -5.66 -25.79 12.20
N ASP A 460 -4.43 -25.41 11.86
CA ASP A 460 -3.43 -24.99 12.83
C ASP A 460 -3.28 -23.46 12.76
N PRO A 461 -3.63 -22.70 13.82
CA PRO A 461 -3.49 -21.25 13.85
C PRO A 461 -2.04 -20.76 13.72
N THR A 462 -1.05 -21.66 13.87
CA THR A 462 0.37 -21.35 13.67
C THR A 462 0.84 -21.57 12.24
N LYS A 463 0.10 -22.33 11.44
CA LYS A 463 0.38 -22.64 10.03
C LYS A 463 -0.60 -21.93 9.11
N VAL A 464 -0.36 -20.65 8.91
CA VAL A 464 -1.30 -19.74 8.23
C VAL A 464 -1.63 -20.18 6.80
N TYR A 465 -0.66 -20.65 6.02
CA TYR A 465 -0.85 -20.97 4.61
C TYR A 465 -0.79 -22.46 4.27
N GLY A 466 -0.25 -23.32 5.07
CA GLY A 466 -0.26 -24.78 4.89
C GLY A 466 0.42 -25.31 3.60
N PHE A 467 1.35 -24.54 3.00
CA PHE A 467 2.05 -24.89 1.77
C PHE A 467 3.56 -24.72 1.90
N ASP A 468 4.29 -25.63 1.22
CA ASP A 468 5.65 -25.41 0.77
C ASP A 468 5.58 -24.88 -0.65
N THR A 469 6.28 -23.77 -0.96
CA THR A 469 6.13 -23.04 -2.21
C THR A 469 7.46 -22.80 -2.93
N GLU A 470 7.45 -23.00 -4.23
CA GLU A 470 8.53 -22.64 -5.15
C GLU A 470 8.00 -21.67 -6.19
N TYR A 471 8.52 -20.44 -6.23
CA TYR A 471 8.15 -19.47 -7.26
C TYR A 471 8.86 -19.78 -8.57
N ILE A 472 8.12 -19.69 -9.66
CA ILE A 472 8.59 -19.88 -11.02
C ILE A 472 8.06 -18.76 -11.93
N ALA A 473 8.77 -18.44 -13.01
CA ALA A 473 8.20 -17.62 -14.07
C ALA A 473 7.01 -18.34 -14.70
N ALA A 474 6.03 -17.60 -15.21
CA ALA A 474 4.93 -18.22 -15.93
C ALA A 474 5.48 -19.03 -17.12
N PRO A 475 4.90 -20.21 -17.44
CA PRO A 475 5.36 -21.03 -18.53
C PRO A 475 5.54 -20.25 -19.83
N GLY A 476 6.74 -20.32 -20.43
CA GLY A 476 7.10 -19.60 -21.65
C GLY A 476 7.43 -18.11 -21.45
N ALA A 477 7.31 -17.55 -20.26
CA ALA A 477 7.65 -16.16 -20.00
C ALA A 477 9.16 -15.99 -19.77
N LYS A 478 9.80 -15.17 -20.61
CA LYS A 478 11.16 -14.68 -20.40
C LYS A 478 11.17 -13.54 -19.40
N ASP A 479 10.20 -12.64 -19.52
CA ASP A 479 10.03 -11.44 -18.72
C ASP A 479 8.94 -11.65 -17.66
N VAL A 480 9.27 -11.27 -16.43
CA VAL A 480 8.36 -11.42 -15.29
C VAL A 480 7.53 -10.16 -15.10
N GLY A 481 8.15 -8.99 -15.26
CA GLY A 481 7.49 -7.70 -15.10
C GLY A 481 6.77 -7.24 -16.35
N VAL A 482 5.59 -6.67 -16.17
CA VAL A 482 4.86 -6.03 -17.28
C VAL A 482 4.02 -4.86 -16.74
N VAL A 483 4.04 -3.74 -17.45
CA VAL A 483 3.06 -2.66 -17.26
C VAL A 483 2.02 -2.77 -18.37
N TRP A 484 0.77 -2.90 -17.99
CA TRP A 484 -0.36 -2.87 -18.89
C TRP A 484 -1.00 -1.49 -18.91
N ALA A 485 -1.20 -0.92 -20.10
CA ALA A 485 -2.06 0.25 -20.30
C ALA A 485 -3.39 -0.23 -20.90
N ILE A 486 -4.46 -0.08 -20.13
CA ILE A 486 -5.78 -0.62 -20.47
C ILE A 486 -6.79 0.51 -20.49
N ASN A 487 -7.50 0.68 -21.61
CA ASN A 487 -8.58 1.65 -21.74
C ASN A 487 -9.75 1.29 -20.82
N ALA A 488 -10.21 2.21 -19.99
CA ALA A 488 -11.24 1.97 -18.98
C ALA A 488 -12.64 1.78 -19.57
N GLU A 489 -12.93 2.37 -20.74
CA GLU A 489 -14.21 2.21 -21.45
C GLU A 489 -14.33 0.85 -22.12
N LYS A 490 -13.29 0.49 -22.91
CA LYS A 490 -13.31 -0.66 -23.83
C LYS A 490 -12.68 -1.92 -23.25
N GLY A 491 -11.89 -1.79 -22.19
CA GLY A 491 -11.07 -2.89 -21.67
C GLY A 491 -9.94 -3.30 -22.62
N THR A 492 -9.69 -2.57 -23.71
CA THR A 492 -8.65 -2.88 -24.70
C THR A 492 -7.27 -2.47 -24.21
N THR A 493 -6.24 -3.17 -24.69
CA THR A 493 -4.85 -2.82 -24.45
C THR A 493 -4.43 -1.67 -25.35
N ALA A 494 -4.03 -0.55 -24.77
CA ALA A 494 -3.41 0.55 -25.51
C ALA A 494 -1.93 0.20 -25.83
N TRP A 495 -1.21 -0.24 -24.82
CA TRP A 495 0.17 -0.73 -24.93
C TRP A 495 0.51 -1.63 -23.75
N LYS A 496 1.62 -2.36 -23.84
CA LYS A 496 2.27 -3.03 -22.72
C LYS A 496 3.79 -2.82 -22.79
N HIS A 497 4.42 -2.70 -21.65
CA HIS A 497 5.86 -2.64 -21.49
C HIS A 497 6.32 -3.85 -20.69
N GLU A 498 7.07 -4.74 -21.31
CA GLU A 498 7.61 -5.96 -20.70
C GLU A 498 9.07 -5.75 -20.31
N GLN A 499 9.45 -6.24 -19.15
CA GLN A 499 10.81 -6.18 -18.65
C GLN A 499 11.15 -7.41 -17.80
N ARG A 500 12.44 -7.67 -17.62
CA ARG A 500 12.90 -8.90 -16.96
C ARG A 500 12.34 -9.07 -15.55
N THR A 501 12.27 -8.00 -14.75
CA THR A 501 11.72 -8.03 -13.38
C THR A 501 10.54 -7.10 -13.20
N GLY A 502 9.80 -7.25 -12.06
CA GLY A 502 8.57 -6.53 -11.80
C GLY A 502 8.73 -5.02 -11.66
N MET A 503 7.82 -4.27 -12.30
CA MET A 503 7.54 -2.89 -11.94
C MET A 503 6.76 -2.85 -10.61
N LEU A 504 7.01 -1.79 -9.84
CA LEU A 504 6.31 -1.51 -8.59
C LEU A 504 5.29 -0.38 -8.81
N SER A 505 5.03 0.46 -7.80
CA SER A 505 3.94 1.44 -7.91
C SER A 505 4.15 2.50 -8.99
N LEU A 506 3.05 2.96 -9.59
CA LEU A 506 3.03 3.92 -10.69
C LEU A 506 2.31 5.22 -10.30
N VAL A 507 2.67 6.32 -10.95
CA VAL A 507 1.93 7.59 -10.95
C VAL A 507 1.85 8.14 -12.37
N ALA A 508 0.66 8.60 -12.79
CA ALA A 508 0.48 9.28 -14.06
C ALA A 508 0.43 10.80 -13.87
N THR A 509 0.88 11.58 -14.86
CA THR A 509 0.90 13.04 -14.77
C THR A 509 0.24 13.70 -15.96
N GLY A 510 -0.22 14.94 -15.75
CA GLY A 510 -0.75 15.79 -16.80
C GLY A 510 0.23 16.11 -17.93
N GLY A 511 1.53 15.92 -17.70
CA GLY A 511 2.58 16.05 -18.72
C GLY A 511 2.65 14.89 -19.72
N GLY A 512 1.76 13.88 -19.60
CA GLY A 512 1.73 12.73 -20.50
C GLY A 512 2.74 11.65 -20.12
N LEU A 513 3.10 11.56 -18.86
CA LEU A 513 4.11 10.62 -18.35
C LEU A 513 3.53 9.66 -17.31
N VAL A 514 4.04 8.44 -17.30
CA VAL A 514 3.84 7.47 -16.23
C VAL A 514 5.19 7.22 -15.57
N PHE A 515 5.33 7.62 -14.30
CA PHE A 515 6.51 7.32 -13.50
C PHE A 515 6.31 6.05 -12.71
N GLY A 516 7.36 5.24 -12.62
CA GLY A 516 7.38 4.03 -11.82
C GLY A 516 8.77 3.49 -11.62
N GLY A 517 8.95 2.73 -10.57
CA GLY A 517 10.23 2.09 -10.31
C GLY A 517 10.13 0.57 -10.31
N ASP A 518 11.24 -0.11 -10.31
CA ASP A 518 11.30 -1.56 -10.35
C ASP A 518 12.07 -2.17 -9.17
N VAL A 519 12.10 -3.50 -9.18
CA VAL A 519 12.74 -4.32 -8.15
C VAL A 519 14.26 -4.16 -8.12
N GLU A 520 14.90 -3.75 -9.25
CA GLU A 520 16.33 -3.55 -9.34
C GLU A 520 16.79 -2.17 -8.87
N GLY A 521 15.87 -1.22 -8.73
CA GLY A 521 16.19 0.15 -8.34
C GLY A 521 16.11 1.15 -9.49
N LYS A 522 15.67 0.74 -10.68
CA LYS A 522 15.48 1.65 -11.79
C LYS A 522 14.19 2.44 -11.62
N PHE A 523 14.29 3.77 -11.60
CA PHE A 523 13.15 4.68 -11.63
C PHE A 523 13.02 5.28 -13.02
N LYS A 524 11.83 5.18 -13.62
CA LYS A 524 11.57 5.43 -15.03
C LYS A 524 10.45 6.42 -15.23
N ALA A 525 10.50 7.17 -16.33
CA ALA A 525 9.39 7.91 -16.89
C ALA A 525 9.06 7.33 -18.27
N MET A 526 7.84 6.83 -18.42
CA MET A 526 7.31 6.24 -19.66
C MET A 526 6.32 7.22 -20.32
N ASP A 527 6.29 7.20 -21.64
CA ASP A 527 5.24 7.87 -22.44
C ASP A 527 3.88 7.21 -22.14
N ASP A 528 2.87 8.00 -21.73
CA ASP A 528 1.56 7.50 -21.33
C ASP A 528 0.74 6.90 -22.49
N THR A 529 1.13 7.15 -23.75
CA THR A 529 0.45 6.67 -24.96
C THR A 529 1.13 5.53 -25.68
N THR A 530 2.45 5.33 -25.47
CA THR A 530 3.25 4.30 -26.17
C THR A 530 3.94 3.32 -25.25
N GLY A 531 4.14 3.66 -23.97
CA GLY A 531 4.93 2.86 -23.02
C GLY A 531 6.44 2.96 -23.22
N GLU A 532 6.93 3.81 -24.14
CA GLU A 532 8.36 4.04 -24.35
C GLU A 532 8.98 4.68 -23.11
N VAL A 533 10.15 4.16 -22.68
CA VAL A 533 10.93 4.75 -21.59
C VAL A 533 11.65 5.99 -22.11
N LEU A 534 11.22 7.17 -21.67
CA LEU A 534 11.78 8.46 -22.08
C LEU A 534 12.93 8.93 -21.17
N TRP A 535 12.96 8.46 -19.94
CA TRP A 535 13.99 8.77 -18.94
C TRP A 535 14.08 7.65 -17.90
N GLU A 536 15.30 7.38 -17.43
CA GLU A 536 15.59 6.38 -16.40
C GLU A 536 16.76 6.83 -15.53
N THR A 537 16.74 6.46 -14.25
CA THR A 537 17.88 6.59 -13.32
C THR A 537 17.92 5.39 -12.36
N ASP A 538 19.13 5.07 -11.86
CA ASP A 538 19.34 4.02 -10.87
C ASP A 538 19.39 4.62 -9.46
N LEU A 539 18.58 4.11 -8.54
CA LEU A 539 18.48 4.57 -7.15
C LEU A 539 19.18 3.63 -6.17
N GLY A 540 19.80 2.56 -6.66
CA GLY A 540 20.61 1.66 -5.86
C GLY A 540 19.86 0.75 -4.88
N ALA A 541 18.52 0.76 -4.87
CA ALA A 541 17.68 -0.15 -4.09
C ALA A 541 16.30 -0.25 -4.73
N ALA A 542 15.54 -1.33 -4.44
CA ALA A 542 14.17 -1.49 -4.95
C ALA A 542 13.34 -0.23 -4.72
N VAL A 543 12.65 0.25 -5.75
CA VAL A 543 11.82 1.47 -5.70
C VAL A 543 10.45 1.09 -5.13
N SER A 544 10.42 0.73 -3.85
CA SER A 544 9.29 0.09 -3.20
C SER A 544 8.19 1.06 -2.74
N GLY A 545 8.46 2.36 -2.66
CA GLY A 545 7.46 3.35 -2.31
C GLY A 545 6.52 3.73 -3.45
N TYR A 546 5.52 4.51 -3.12
CA TYR A 546 4.58 5.05 -4.09
C TYR A 546 5.11 6.39 -4.63
N PRO A 547 5.34 6.52 -5.95
CA PRO A 547 5.77 7.80 -6.50
C PRO A 547 4.65 8.83 -6.40
N VAL A 548 5.04 10.09 -6.15
CA VAL A 548 4.15 11.25 -6.07
C VAL A 548 4.69 12.40 -6.91
N SER A 549 3.79 13.26 -7.42
CA SER A 549 4.20 14.48 -8.12
C SER A 549 3.47 15.67 -7.53
N TYR A 550 4.24 16.67 -7.11
CA TYR A 550 3.79 17.84 -6.36
C TYR A 550 4.45 19.12 -6.88
N ALA A 551 4.03 20.28 -6.38
CA ALA A 551 4.68 21.54 -6.71
C ALA A 551 4.91 22.41 -5.46
N VAL A 552 6.05 23.10 -5.42
CA VAL A 552 6.38 24.15 -4.45
C VAL A 552 6.84 25.37 -5.22
N ASP A 553 6.29 26.53 -4.90
CA ASP A 553 6.60 27.82 -5.56
C ASP A 553 6.46 27.77 -7.10
N GLY A 554 5.47 27.02 -7.59
CA GLY A 554 5.21 26.87 -9.02
C GLY A 554 6.13 25.89 -9.74
N LYS A 555 7.15 25.33 -9.09
CA LYS A 555 8.07 24.32 -9.64
C LYS A 555 7.56 22.90 -9.33
N GLN A 556 7.50 22.04 -10.35
CA GLN A 556 7.06 20.66 -10.23
C GLN A 556 8.22 19.75 -9.79
N TYR A 557 7.88 18.82 -8.90
CA TYR A 557 8.76 17.77 -8.41
C TYR A 557 8.12 16.39 -8.56
N VAL A 558 8.96 15.36 -8.64
CA VAL A 558 8.56 13.95 -8.57
C VAL A 558 9.37 13.30 -7.45
N ALA A 559 8.70 12.66 -6.50
CA ALA A 559 9.35 12.00 -5.37
C ALA A 559 9.00 10.51 -5.32
N VAL A 560 9.94 9.70 -4.80
CA VAL A 560 9.74 8.28 -4.56
C VAL A 560 10.65 7.78 -3.44
N THR A 561 10.24 6.73 -2.73
CA THR A 561 11.05 6.08 -1.69
C THR A 561 11.57 4.72 -2.15
N THR A 562 12.76 4.35 -1.68
CA THR A 562 13.40 3.07 -1.93
C THR A 562 13.56 2.26 -0.64
N GLY A 563 13.71 0.94 -0.77
CA GLY A 563 14.02 0.09 0.36
C GLY A 563 13.50 -1.34 0.23
N PRO A 564 13.60 -2.15 1.31
CA PRO A 564 13.15 -3.54 1.29
C PRO A 564 11.64 -3.69 1.04
N SER A 565 11.27 -4.73 0.29
CA SER A 565 9.88 -5.06 -0.01
C SER A 565 9.70 -6.57 -0.17
N LEU A 566 8.61 -7.11 0.36
CA LEU A 566 8.28 -8.53 0.21
C LEU A 566 8.03 -8.90 -1.26
N VAL A 567 7.33 -8.03 -2.01
CA VAL A 567 7.05 -8.23 -3.43
C VAL A 567 8.34 -8.23 -4.26
N ALA A 568 9.26 -7.32 -3.96
CA ALA A 568 10.58 -7.30 -4.61
C ALA A 568 11.39 -8.57 -4.31
N ASN A 569 11.37 -9.03 -3.07
CA ASN A 569 12.07 -10.26 -2.68
C ASN A 569 11.50 -11.51 -3.36
N ALA A 570 10.18 -11.60 -3.57
CA ALA A 570 9.57 -12.70 -4.30
C ALA A 570 9.95 -12.67 -5.79
N ALA A 571 9.93 -11.49 -6.43
CA ALA A 571 10.35 -11.33 -7.82
C ALA A 571 11.81 -11.74 -8.05
N ARG A 572 12.71 -11.40 -7.13
CA ARG A 572 14.12 -11.79 -7.20
C ARG A 572 14.35 -13.31 -7.17
N ARG A 573 13.45 -14.09 -6.57
CA ARG A 573 13.55 -15.57 -6.58
C ARG A 573 13.42 -16.16 -7.98
N VAL A 574 12.70 -15.49 -8.88
CA VAL A 574 12.55 -15.92 -10.29
C VAL A 574 13.44 -15.16 -11.25
N THR A 575 14.19 -14.18 -10.76
CA THR A 575 15.19 -13.41 -11.53
C THR A 575 16.50 -13.32 -10.75
N PRO A 576 17.12 -14.47 -10.36
CA PRO A 576 18.26 -14.50 -9.45
C PRO A 576 19.54 -13.91 -10.06
N GLU A 577 19.60 -13.78 -11.38
CA GLU A 577 20.68 -13.11 -12.10
C GLU A 577 20.69 -11.59 -11.91
N LEU A 578 19.56 -11.02 -11.45
CA LEU A 578 19.44 -9.61 -11.15
C LEU A 578 19.82 -9.36 -9.68
N THR A 579 21.08 -9.01 -9.48
CA THR A 579 21.62 -8.67 -8.15
C THR A 579 21.30 -7.22 -7.83
N GLY A 580 20.05 -6.96 -7.45
CA GLY A 580 19.66 -5.60 -7.05
C GLY A 580 20.55 -5.06 -5.92
N SER A 581 20.94 -3.79 -6.02
CA SER A 581 21.67 -3.08 -4.98
C SER A 581 20.86 -3.04 -3.67
N SER A 582 21.54 -3.04 -2.52
CA SER A 582 20.96 -3.01 -1.19
C SER A 582 21.28 -1.70 -0.45
N SER A 583 21.26 -0.58 -1.15
CA SER A 583 21.46 0.73 -0.53
C SER A 583 20.46 0.99 0.59
N ALA A 584 20.85 1.78 1.58
CA ALA A 584 19.97 2.17 2.67
C ALA A 584 18.71 2.87 2.13
N PRO A 585 17.54 2.71 2.78
CA PRO A 585 16.30 3.35 2.36
C PRO A 585 16.45 4.87 2.28
N GLN A 586 15.95 5.45 1.20
CA GLN A 586 15.97 6.90 0.96
C GLN A 586 14.68 7.37 0.31
N VAL A 587 14.38 8.65 0.49
CA VAL A 587 13.49 9.39 -0.40
C VAL A 587 14.34 10.15 -1.41
N TYR A 588 13.98 10.03 -2.68
CA TYR A 588 14.59 10.77 -3.79
C TYR A 588 13.57 11.73 -4.38
N VAL A 589 14.00 12.94 -4.67
CA VAL A 589 13.18 13.98 -5.29
C VAL A 589 13.88 14.51 -6.53
N PHE A 590 13.13 14.61 -7.61
CA PHE A 590 13.58 15.03 -8.93
C PHE A 590 12.84 16.28 -9.39
N ALA A 591 13.53 17.15 -10.11
CA ALA A 591 12.97 18.34 -10.74
C ALA A 591 13.75 18.70 -12.02
N LEU A 592 13.17 19.55 -12.84
CA LEU A 592 13.92 20.21 -13.91
C LEU A 592 14.91 21.23 -13.29
N PRO A 593 16.04 21.50 -13.96
CA PRO A 593 17.02 22.49 -13.52
C PRO A 593 16.43 23.90 -13.28
#